data_1458f998363d34bd0002ff14b10635f7
#
_entry.id   1458f998363d34bd0002ff14b10635f7
#
_cell.length_a   1.000
_cell.length_b   1.000
_cell.length_c   1.000
_cell.angle_alpha   90.00
_cell.angle_beta   90.00
_cell.angle_gamma   90.00
#
_symmetry.space_group_name_H-M   'P 1'
#
loop_
_entity.id
_entity.type
_entity.pdbx_description
1 polymer ?
#
loop_
_entity_poly.entity_id
_entity_poly.type
_entity_poly.pdbx_seq_one_letter_code
_entity_poly.pdbx_strand_id
1 'polypeptide(L)'
;MLFYAVLACHLKHFTVKWICVFWKSDYAETMGKCGKVNMDDLFDKCYKFTKVEEIKELGVYPYFHALESRQDVEVIMEGKRRIMLGSNNYLGLTTNPEVVEAGIKAFEKYGSGCSGSRFLNGTLELHLELENELAKFLRKESVVTFSTGFQSNLGIISALVGRHDYVICDRENHASIYDGCKLSYGTMLRYYHSDMEDLEKQLQKVPESAGCLIVTDGVFSMGGDIAKLPEIVALAKKYGARVMVDDAHGLGVIGEGGRGTASYFGLENEVDIYMGTFSKSLASLGGYMAASERVANFVRHNSRPFIFSASITPASCATALTALRILERDPSLPLKLQAISARARKGLLDRGIRIRMSDTPIIPIYTYDTETTLIRAKQLYEAGVYVNPVLPPATAPTECLLRTSYMASHTEALVDEAVGIIADVLSKPATV
;
A
#
# COMPACT_ATOMS: atom_id res chain seq x y z
N MET A 1 0.43 16.19 -50.72
CA MET A 1 -0.74 15.85 -49.87
C MET A 1 -2.03 16.59 -50.27
N LEU A 2 -2.13 17.14 -51.49
CA LEU A 2 -3.32 17.85 -51.95
C LEU A 2 -3.95 17.21 -53.22
N PHE A 3 -3.50 16.02 -53.62
CA PHE A 3 -3.98 15.36 -54.87
C PHE A 3 -4.94 14.17 -54.61
N TYR A 4 -5.18 13.81 -53.34
CA TYR A 4 -6.11 12.72 -53.00
C TYR A 4 -7.50 13.15 -52.51
N ALA A 5 -7.74 14.45 -52.37
CA ALA A 5 -9.01 14.99 -51.88
C ALA A 5 -10.06 15.28 -52.94
N VAL A 6 -9.70 15.29 -54.23
CA VAL A 6 -10.63 15.70 -55.35
C VAL A 6 -11.27 14.48 -56.04
N LEU A 7 -10.72 13.28 -55.92
CA LEU A 7 -11.31 12.07 -56.54
C LEU A 7 -12.38 11.36 -55.68
N ALA A 8 -12.57 11.76 -54.43
CA ALA A 8 -13.52 11.12 -53.52
C ALA A 8 -14.96 11.68 -53.55
N CYS A 9 -15.19 12.77 -54.32
CA CYS A 9 -16.48 13.45 -54.27
C CYS A 9 -17.43 13.14 -55.47
N HIS A 10 -16.98 12.43 -56.50
CA HIS A 10 -17.81 12.13 -57.70
C HIS A 10 -18.23 10.67 -57.86
N LEU A 11 -17.92 9.78 -56.93
CA LEU A 11 -18.32 8.36 -56.94
C LEU A 11 -19.34 7.95 -55.89
N LYS A 12 -19.94 8.90 -55.16
CA LYS A 12 -20.82 8.62 -54.03
C LYS A 12 -22.32 8.44 -54.38
N HIS A 13 -22.73 8.43 -55.65
CA HIS A 13 -24.17 8.32 -55.97
C HIS A 13 -24.60 7.11 -56.81
N PHE A 14 -23.72 6.24 -57.25
CA PHE A 14 -24.14 5.09 -58.10
C PHE A 14 -23.81 3.68 -57.57
N THR A 15 -23.04 3.53 -56.53
CA THR A 15 -22.58 2.19 -56.05
C THR A 15 -23.18 1.71 -54.72
N VAL A 16 -23.88 2.57 -53.99
CA VAL A 16 -24.40 2.18 -52.65
C VAL A 16 -25.75 1.45 -52.74
N LYS A 17 -26.50 1.57 -53.83
CA LYS A 17 -27.80 0.88 -53.97
C LYS A 17 -27.72 -0.59 -54.44
N TRP A 18 -26.62 -1.00 -55.08
CA TRP A 18 -26.46 -2.40 -55.56
C TRP A 18 -25.74 -3.29 -54.57
N ILE A 19 -24.88 -2.78 -53.71
CA ILE A 19 -24.19 -3.53 -52.69
C ILE A 19 -25.15 -3.87 -51.52
N CYS A 20 -26.14 -3.03 -51.21
CA CYS A 20 -27.13 -3.32 -50.17
C CYS A 20 -28.17 -4.39 -50.53
N VAL A 21 -28.33 -4.74 -51.80
CA VAL A 21 -29.33 -5.73 -52.23
C VAL A 21 -28.74 -7.16 -52.28
N PHE A 22 -27.45 -7.30 -52.61
CA PHE A 22 -26.81 -8.60 -52.60
C PHE A 22 -26.28 -9.07 -51.24
N TRP A 23 -26.12 -8.14 -50.27
CA TRP A 23 -25.69 -8.50 -48.92
C TRP A 23 -26.87 -8.78 -47.92
N LYS A 24 -28.10 -8.47 -48.32
CA LYS A 24 -29.27 -8.70 -47.45
C LYS A 24 -29.87 -10.12 -47.51
N SER A 25 -29.64 -10.88 -48.58
CA SER A 25 -30.19 -12.22 -48.68
C SER A 25 -29.35 -13.32 -48.06
N ASP A 26 -28.02 -13.25 -48.18
CA ASP A 26 -27.16 -14.33 -47.69
C ASP A 26 -26.68 -14.15 -46.24
N TYR A 27 -26.67 -12.87 -45.76
CA TYR A 27 -26.29 -12.62 -44.38
C TYR A 27 -27.42 -12.90 -43.36
N ALA A 28 -28.67 -12.78 -43.80
CA ALA A 28 -29.81 -13.09 -42.94
C ALA A 28 -30.06 -14.59 -42.76
N GLU A 29 -29.72 -15.43 -43.76
CA GLU A 29 -29.85 -16.91 -43.64
C GLU A 29 -28.68 -17.54 -42.90
N THR A 30 -27.49 -16.95 -42.97
CA THR A 30 -26.31 -17.45 -42.26
C THR A 30 -26.32 -17.07 -40.78
N MET A 31 -26.93 -15.93 -40.41
CA MET A 31 -27.09 -15.50 -39.00
C MET A 31 -28.24 -16.21 -38.28
N GLY A 32 -29.17 -16.88 -39.03
CA GLY A 32 -30.28 -17.63 -38.45
C GLY A 32 -29.90 -18.96 -37.81
N LYS A 33 -28.65 -19.40 -37.93
CA LYS A 33 -28.12 -20.69 -37.35
C LYS A 33 -26.96 -20.51 -36.38
N CYS A 34 -26.49 -19.28 -36.15
CA CYS A 34 -25.60 -19.03 -35.02
C CYS A 34 -26.49 -18.99 -33.76
N GLY A 35 -26.54 -20.09 -33.04
CA GLY A 35 -27.18 -20.11 -31.73
C GLY A 35 -26.71 -18.88 -30.96
N LYS A 36 -27.66 -18.11 -30.40
CA LYS A 36 -27.33 -16.99 -29.52
C LYS A 36 -26.40 -17.55 -28.45
N VAL A 37 -25.10 -17.27 -28.56
CA VAL A 37 -24.19 -17.43 -27.43
C VAL A 37 -24.67 -16.38 -26.44
N ASN A 38 -25.55 -16.80 -25.52
CA ASN A 38 -25.90 -15.97 -24.38
C ASN A 38 -24.63 -15.86 -23.54
N MET A 39 -23.85 -14.79 -23.75
CA MET A 39 -22.85 -14.42 -22.78
C MET A 39 -23.56 -13.97 -21.52
N ASP A 40 -23.09 -14.43 -20.37
CA ASP A 40 -23.57 -13.94 -19.08
C ASP A 40 -23.34 -12.44 -18.98
N ASP A 41 -24.28 -11.72 -18.38
CA ASP A 41 -24.09 -10.29 -18.14
C ASP A 41 -22.90 -10.09 -17.19
N LEU A 42 -21.88 -9.35 -17.66
CA LEU A 42 -20.69 -9.05 -16.88
C LEU A 42 -21.01 -8.40 -15.51
N PHE A 43 -22.12 -7.65 -15.44
CA PHE A 43 -22.56 -6.94 -14.23
C PHE A 43 -23.45 -7.76 -13.29
N ASP A 44 -23.86 -8.97 -13.68
CA ASP A 44 -24.68 -9.86 -12.84
C ASP A 44 -24.08 -10.06 -11.44
N LYS A 45 -22.76 -10.22 -11.36
CA LYS A 45 -22.03 -10.30 -10.08
C LYS A 45 -22.17 -9.05 -9.21
N CYS A 46 -22.35 -7.88 -9.82
CA CYS A 46 -22.56 -6.61 -9.11
C CYS A 46 -23.98 -6.52 -8.54
N TYR A 47 -24.97 -6.95 -9.33
CA TYR A 47 -26.37 -6.94 -8.91
C TYR A 47 -26.70 -8.00 -7.84
N LYS A 48 -25.93 -9.10 -7.83
CA LYS A 48 -26.05 -10.17 -6.83
C LYS A 48 -25.25 -9.91 -5.54
N PHE A 49 -24.48 -8.83 -5.48
CA PHE A 49 -23.65 -8.48 -4.32
C PHE A 49 -24.46 -7.68 -3.29
N THR A 50 -25.11 -8.38 -2.34
CA THR A 50 -25.98 -7.82 -1.29
C THR A 50 -25.36 -7.72 0.08
N LYS A 51 -24.15 -8.26 0.26
CA LYS A 51 -23.48 -8.34 1.57
C LYS A 51 -23.28 -6.97 2.27
N VAL A 52 -23.10 -5.91 1.50
CA VAL A 52 -22.92 -4.55 2.05
C VAL A 52 -24.25 -4.04 2.61
N GLU A 53 -25.33 -4.26 1.87
CA GLU A 53 -26.70 -3.88 2.28
C GLU A 53 -27.09 -4.62 3.56
N GLU A 54 -26.84 -5.92 3.64
CA GLU A 54 -27.10 -6.76 4.82
C GLU A 54 -26.36 -6.22 6.06
N ILE A 55 -25.07 -5.88 5.93
CA ILE A 55 -24.28 -5.32 7.03
C ILE A 55 -24.77 -3.92 7.44
N LYS A 56 -25.24 -3.11 6.48
CA LYS A 56 -25.85 -1.80 6.75
C LYS A 56 -27.18 -1.92 7.48
N GLU A 57 -28.03 -2.85 7.08
CA GLU A 57 -29.32 -3.15 7.74
C GLU A 57 -29.13 -3.58 9.20
N LEU A 58 -28.05 -4.35 9.47
CA LEU A 58 -27.64 -4.70 10.83
C LEU A 58 -27.03 -3.51 11.61
N GLY A 59 -26.79 -2.38 10.95
CA GLY A 59 -26.23 -1.18 11.55
C GLY A 59 -24.76 -1.33 12.01
N VAL A 60 -24.02 -2.30 11.49
CA VAL A 60 -22.61 -2.57 11.87
C VAL A 60 -21.62 -2.32 10.72
N TYR A 61 -22.00 -1.50 9.73
CA TYR A 61 -21.15 -1.15 8.60
C TYR A 61 -20.03 -0.18 9.04
N PRO A 62 -18.74 -0.57 9.00
CA PRO A 62 -17.66 0.18 9.65
C PRO A 62 -16.82 1.03 8.69
N TYR A 63 -17.25 1.18 7.43
CA TYR A 63 -16.42 1.77 6.37
C TYR A 63 -16.92 3.14 5.93
N PHE A 64 -16.01 3.94 5.34
CA PHE A 64 -16.28 5.24 4.72
C PHE A 64 -16.80 6.33 5.67
N HIS A 65 -16.45 6.26 6.97
CA HIS A 65 -16.69 7.37 7.88
C HIS A 65 -15.89 8.60 7.46
N ALA A 66 -16.57 9.74 7.23
CA ALA A 66 -15.94 10.97 6.81
C ALA A 66 -15.27 11.68 8.01
N LEU A 67 -14.06 12.15 7.80
CA LEU A 67 -13.38 13.06 8.72
C LEU A 67 -13.86 14.50 8.49
N GLU A 68 -14.25 15.16 9.55
CA GLU A 68 -14.68 16.58 9.57
C GLU A 68 -13.59 17.50 10.13
N SER A 69 -12.46 16.94 10.53
CA SER A 69 -11.29 17.64 11.08
C SER A 69 -10.01 17.24 10.33
N ARG A 70 -8.88 17.79 10.78
CA ARG A 70 -7.56 17.31 10.34
C ARG A 70 -7.35 15.87 10.83
N GLN A 71 -6.53 15.10 10.09
CA GLN A 71 -6.10 13.77 10.50
C GLN A 71 -5.03 13.89 11.59
N ASP A 72 -5.43 13.70 12.84
CA ASP A 72 -4.58 13.79 14.02
C ASP A 72 -4.91 12.66 15.03
N VAL A 73 -4.35 12.72 16.23
CA VAL A 73 -4.61 11.77 17.33
C VAL A 73 -6.06 11.81 17.83
N GLU A 74 -6.72 12.95 17.66
CA GLU A 74 -8.14 13.15 17.90
C GLU A 74 -8.77 13.74 16.63
N VAL A 75 -9.90 13.23 16.27
CA VAL A 75 -10.62 13.65 15.06
C VAL A 75 -12.10 13.88 15.35
N ILE A 76 -12.76 14.64 14.48
CA ILE A 76 -14.22 14.77 14.47
C ILE A 76 -14.74 13.89 13.33
N MET A 77 -15.68 13.01 13.67
CA MET A 77 -16.44 12.17 12.73
C MET A 77 -17.89 12.17 13.17
N GLU A 78 -18.80 12.46 12.25
CA GLU A 78 -20.25 12.55 12.53
C GLU A 78 -20.55 13.47 13.73
N GLY A 79 -19.88 14.65 13.73
CA GLY A 79 -20.02 15.67 14.77
C GLY A 79 -19.47 15.30 16.15
N LYS A 80 -18.79 14.16 16.31
CA LYS A 80 -18.29 13.68 17.60
C LYS A 80 -16.79 13.48 17.60
N ARG A 81 -16.14 13.76 18.73
CA ARG A 81 -14.71 13.46 18.97
C ARG A 81 -14.48 11.95 18.97
N ARG A 82 -13.39 11.54 18.32
CA ARG A 82 -12.87 10.16 18.34
C ARG A 82 -11.38 10.16 18.57
N ILE A 83 -10.90 9.26 19.41
CA ILE A 83 -9.46 8.94 19.51
C ILE A 83 -9.12 8.08 18.30
N MET A 84 -8.13 8.53 17.50
CA MET A 84 -7.78 7.89 16.25
C MET A 84 -6.73 6.81 16.47
N LEU A 85 -7.15 5.56 16.52
CA LEU A 85 -6.26 4.39 16.55
C LEU A 85 -6.28 3.58 15.24
N GLY A 86 -6.83 4.14 14.18
CA GLY A 86 -6.89 3.51 12.84
C GLY A 86 -5.93 4.12 11.82
N SER A 87 -5.18 5.16 12.18
CA SER A 87 -4.32 5.90 11.23
C SER A 87 -2.93 5.28 11.10
N ASN A 88 -2.34 5.42 9.90
CA ASN A 88 -0.94 5.09 9.64
C ASN A 88 -0.01 6.31 9.74
N ASN A 89 -0.45 7.42 10.29
CA ASN A 89 0.35 8.64 10.51
C ASN A 89 1.33 8.46 11.69
N TYR A 90 2.23 7.49 11.60
CA TYR A 90 3.05 6.99 12.71
C TYR A 90 3.82 8.10 13.46
N LEU A 91 4.36 9.07 12.74
CA LEU A 91 5.14 10.17 13.33
C LEU A 91 4.27 11.39 13.71
N GLY A 92 2.98 11.38 13.37
CA GLY A 92 2.06 12.49 13.66
C GLY A 92 2.33 13.76 12.82
N LEU A 93 2.95 13.63 11.65
CA LEU A 93 3.43 14.78 10.87
C LEU A 93 2.40 15.38 9.91
N THR A 94 1.24 14.75 9.69
CA THR A 94 0.21 15.27 8.77
C THR A 94 -0.32 16.65 9.13
N THR A 95 -0.27 17.02 10.42
CA THR A 95 -0.73 18.31 10.94
C THR A 95 0.42 19.22 11.35
N ASN A 96 1.66 18.79 11.18
CA ASN A 96 2.85 19.56 11.52
C ASN A 96 2.89 20.86 10.71
N PRO A 97 3.02 22.06 11.36
CA PRO A 97 2.99 23.35 10.67
C PRO A 97 4.06 23.51 9.60
N GLU A 98 5.28 22.97 9.82
CA GLU A 98 6.38 23.06 8.87
C GLU A 98 6.08 22.22 7.61
N VAL A 99 5.48 21.04 7.77
CA VAL A 99 5.06 20.18 6.66
C VAL A 99 3.94 20.83 5.86
N VAL A 100 2.93 21.39 6.53
CA VAL A 100 1.80 22.09 5.89
C VAL A 100 2.29 23.31 5.10
N GLU A 101 3.14 24.12 5.71
CA GLU A 101 3.69 25.32 5.09
C GLU A 101 4.55 25.00 3.85
N ALA A 102 5.33 23.92 3.89
CA ALA A 102 6.09 23.46 2.73
C ALA A 102 5.17 23.10 1.55
N GLY A 103 4.04 22.45 1.82
CA GLY A 103 3.03 22.17 0.82
C GLY A 103 2.44 23.43 0.18
N ILE A 104 2.10 24.44 0.99
CA ILE A 104 1.57 25.74 0.53
C ILE A 104 2.59 26.41 -0.40
N LYS A 105 3.84 26.54 0.02
CA LYS A 105 4.91 27.15 -0.78
C LYS A 105 5.16 26.40 -2.11
N ALA A 106 5.02 25.09 -2.11
CA ALA A 106 5.15 24.32 -3.32
C ALA A 106 3.98 24.58 -4.30
N PHE A 107 2.76 24.74 -3.80
CA PHE A 107 1.62 25.19 -4.61
C PHE A 107 1.86 26.58 -5.22
N GLU A 108 2.36 27.53 -4.45
CA GLU A 108 2.65 28.89 -4.93
C GLU A 108 3.72 28.90 -6.01
N LYS A 109 4.80 28.11 -5.85
CA LYS A 109 5.93 28.07 -6.77
C LYS A 109 5.65 27.28 -8.06
N TYR A 110 5.01 26.12 -7.94
CA TYR A 110 4.91 25.13 -9.03
C TYR A 110 3.49 24.89 -9.55
N GLY A 111 2.46 25.44 -8.89
CA GLY A 111 1.05 25.14 -9.18
C GLY A 111 0.58 23.82 -8.60
N SER A 112 -0.60 23.37 -9.01
CA SER A 112 -1.31 22.22 -8.43
C SER A 112 -0.81 20.86 -8.89
N GLY A 113 -0.07 20.76 -9.99
CA GLY A 113 0.39 19.49 -10.54
C GLY A 113 1.45 19.64 -11.60
N CYS A 114 1.98 18.51 -12.08
CA CYS A 114 3.09 18.47 -13.03
C CYS A 114 2.65 18.29 -14.50
N SER A 115 1.38 17.98 -14.75
CA SER A 115 0.78 17.78 -16.08
C SER A 115 1.51 16.76 -16.97
N GLY A 116 2.25 15.83 -16.39
CA GLY A 116 2.98 14.79 -17.11
C GLY A 116 3.72 13.82 -16.19
N SER A 117 4.29 12.79 -16.80
CA SER A 117 5.09 11.80 -16.07
C SER A 117 6.50 12.31 -15.79
N ARG A 118 7.16 11.68 -14.81
CA ARG A 118 8.57 11.92 -14.52
C ARG A 118 9.49 11.73 -15.74
N PHE A 119 9.13 10.81 -16.60
CA PHE A 119 9.89 10.45 -17.80
C PHE A 119 9.84 11.53 -18.89
N LEU A 120 8.81 12.34 -18.95
CA LEU A 120 8.60 13.36 -19.95
C LEU A 120 8.80 14.78 -19.40
N ASN A 121 7.71 15.48 -19.11
CA ASN A 121 7.73 16.88 -18.69
C ASN A 121 7.43 17.10 -17.21
N GLY A 122 7.15 16.05 -16.45
CA GLY A 122 6.69 16.15 -15.06
C GLY A 122 7.79 16.05 -14.01
N THR A 123 9.08 16.15 -14.34
CA THR A 123 10.18 16.17 -13.37
C THR A 123 10.47 17.61 -12.91
N LEU A 124 10.30 17.86 -11.62
CA LEU A 124 10.68 19.11 -10.95
C LEU A 124 12.02 18.94 -10.23
N GLU A 125 12.73 20.04 -9.98
CA GLU A 125 13.91 20.07 -9.10
C GLU A 125 13.61 19.44 -7.73
N LEU A 126 12.41 19.70 -7.20
CA LEU A 126 11.93 19.18 -5.94
C LEU A 126 11.87 17.63 -5.89
N HIS A 127 11.54 16.97 -7.01
CA HIS A 127 11.59 15.51 -7.10
C HIS A 127 13.04 14.99 -6.99
N LEU A 128 13.98 15.66 -7.66
CA LEU A 128 15.40 15.28 -7.62
C LEU A 128 15.99 15.49 -6.22
N GLU A 129 15.59 16.58 -5.56
CA GLU A 129 15.98 16.87 -4.18
C GLU A 129 15.49 15.80 -3.21
N LEU A 130 14.20 15.44 -3.28
CA LEU A 130 13.63 14.35 -2.47
C LEU A 130 14.32 13.01 -2.72
N GLU A 131 14.57 12.66 -3.97
CA GLU A 131 15.27 11.40 -4.31
C GLU A 131 16.69 11.38 -3.77
N ASN A 132 17.42 12.51 -3.84
CA ASN A 132 18.79 12.63 -3.33
C ASN A 132 18.84 12.54 -1.79
N GLU A 133 17.90 13.18 -1.08
CA GLU A 133 17.85 13.12 0.38
C GLU A 133 17.43 11.75 0.88
N LEU A 134 16.43 11.12 0.24
CA LEU A 134 16.06 9.73 0.53
C LEU A 134 17.21 8.76 0.30
N ALA A 135 17.98 8.90 -0.78
CA ALA A 135 19.12 8.06 -1.07
C ALA A 135 20.16 8.13 0.05
N LYS A 136 20.48 9.34 0.52
CA LYS A 136 21.39 9.58 1.65
C LYS A 136 20.84 8.94 2.93
N PHE A 137 19.57 9.22 3.28
CA PHE A 137 18.93 8.71 4.48
C PHE A 137 18.93 7.18 4.52
N LEU A 138 18.57 6.55 3.40
CA LEU A 138 18.49 5.09 3.27
C LEU A 138 19.84 4.41 3.00
N ARG A 139 20.92 5.19 2.85
CA ARG A 139 22.28 4.70 2.50
C ARG A 139 22.28 3.84 1.23
N LYS A 140 21.53 4.27 0.21
CA LYS A 140 21.49 3.67 -1.12
C LYS A 140 22.02 4.66 -2.17
N GLU A 141 22.48 4.12 -3.30
CA GLU A 141 23.08 4.94 -4.36
C GLU A 141 22.04 5.82 -5.05
N SER A 142 20.81 5.32 -5.20
CA SER A 142 19.78 5.99 -5.99
C SER A 142 18.37 5.68 -5.54
N VAL A 143 17.48 6.65 -5.73
CA VAL A 143 16.04 6.55 -5.45
C VAL A 143 15.23 6.91 -6.69
N VAL A 144 14.11 6.24 -6.88
CA VAL A 144 13.08 6.54 -7.89
C VAL A 144 11.76 6.76 -7.17
N THR A 145 11.14 7.92 -7.34
CA THR A 145 9.85 8.24 -6.71
C THR A 145 8.67 7.95 -7.64
N PHE A 146 7.63 7.32 -7.11
CA PHE A 146 6.38 6.96 -7.78
C PHE A 146 5.21 7.75 -7.20
N SER A 147 4.10 7.82 -7.94
CA SER A 147 2.93 8.60 -7.53
C SER A 147 2.19 8.00 -6.33
N THR A 148 2.32 6.70 -6.09
CA THR A 148 1.81 6.01 -4.87
C THR A 148 2.72 4.85 -4.49
N GLY A 149 2.65 4.40 -3.22
CA GLY A 149 3.31 3.18 -2.78
C GLY A 149 2.81 1.93 -3.52
N PHE A 150 1.51 1.87 -3.83
CA PHE A 150 0.94 0.77 -4.62
C PHE A 150 1.61 0.67 -5.99
N GLN A 151 1.73 1.80 -6.71
CA GLN A 151 2.42 1.86 -8.00
C GLN A 151 3.91 1.53 -7.91
N SER A 152 4.57 1.83 -6.78
CA SER A 152 5.97 1.47 -6.59
C SER A 152 6.17 -0.03 -6.69
N ASN A 153 5.39 -0.84 -5.96
CA ASN A 153 5.46 -2.30 -6.04
C ASN A 153 5.16 -2.82 -7.46
N LEU A 154 4.08 -2.31 -8.08
CA LEU A 154 3.75 -2.68 -9.46
C LEU A 154 4.91 -2.38 -10.42
N GLY A 155 5.49 -1.18 -10.28
CA GLY A 155 6.53 -0.68 -11.17
C GLY A 155 7.87 -1.36 -10.99
N ILE A 156 8.26 -1.66 -9.76
CA ILE A 156 9.52 -2.33 -9.43
C ILE A 156 9.48 -3.78 -9.91
N ILE A 157 8.49 -4.53 -9.43
CA ILE A 157 8.42 -5.98 -9.66
C ILE A 157 8.19 -6.28 -11.14
N SER A 158 7.24 -5.60 -11.80
CA SER A 158 6.95 -5.87 -13.22
C SER A 158 8.05 -5.42 -14.18
N ALA A 159 8.92 -4.47 -13.77
CA ALA A 159 10.06 -4.06 -14.57
C ALA A 159 11.25 -5.04 -14.45
N LEU A 160 11.46 -5.59 -13.25
CA LEU A 160 12.66 -6.40 -12.95
C LEU A 160 12.46 -7.89 -13.24
N VAL A 161 11.25 -8.42 -13.06
CA VAL A 161 10.98 -9.87 -13.16
C VAL A 161 10.46 -10.20 -14.56
N GLY A 162 11.32 -10.78 -15.39
CA GLY A 162 11.05 -11.14 -16.78
C GLY A 162 10.55 -12.58 -16.95
N ARG A 163 10.37 -13.04 -18.21
CA ARG A 163 9.76 -14.34 -18.56
C ARG A 163 10.50 -15.56 -18.02
N HIS A 164 11.80 -15.43 -17.78
CA HIS A 164 12.66 -16.53 -17.33
C HIS A 164 13.01 -16.43 -15.86
N ASP A 165 12.47 -15.40 -15.17
CA ASP A 165 12.75 -15.13 -13.78
C ASP A 165 11.64 -15.63 -12.87
N TYR A 166 11.96 -15.70 -11.59
CA TYR A 166 11.05 -16.09 -10.53
C TYR A 166 10.92 -14.95 -9.51
N VAL A 167 9.72 -14.80 -8.96
CA VAL A 167 9.48 -13.96 -7.79
C VAL A 167 8.85 -14.82 -6.70
N ILE A 168 9.44 -14.77 -5.51
CA ILE A 168 8.96 -15.52 -4.34
C ILE A 168 8.47 -14.51 -3.30
N CYS A 169 7.22 -14.62 -2.87
CA CYS A 169 6.63 -13.69 -1.91
C CYS A 169 5.94 -14.40 -0.75
N ASP A 170 5.96 -13.74 0.42
CA ASP A 170 5.21 -14.17 1.60
C ASP A 170 3.70 -14.10 1.33
N ARG A 171 2.93 -15.05 1.88
CA ARG A 171 1.46 -15.08 1.67
C ARG A 171 0.71 -13.95 2.35
N GLU A 172 1.29 -13.28 3.34
CA GLU A 172 0.69 -12.12 4.01
C GLU A 172 1.21 -10.77 3.47
N ASN A 173 2.02 -10.78 2.40
CA ASN A 173 2.47 -9.56 1.75
C ASN A 173 1.30 -8.68 1.30
N HIS A 174 1.56 -7.39 1.23
CA HIS A 174 0.59 -6.40 0.77
C HIS A 174 0.08 -6.69 -0.65
N ALA A 175 -1.20 -6.41 -0.91
CA ALA A 175 -1.87 -6.67 -2.19
C ALA A 175 -1.11 -6.12 -3.41
N SER A 176 -0.44 -4.98 -3.29
CA SER A 176 0.35 -4.38 -4.37
C SER A 176 1.55 -5.24 -4.79
N ILE A 177 2.14 -6.01 -3.87
CA ILE A 177 3.20 -6.97 -4.19
C ILE A 177 2.62 -8.09 -5.05
N TYR A 178 1.48 -8.66 -4.64
CA TYR A 178 0.79 -9.68 -5.44
C TYR A 178 0.44 -9.19 -6.84
N ASP A 179 -0.10 -7.99 -6.95
CA ASP A 179 -0.48 -7.43 -8.24
C ASP A 179 0.76 -7.09 -9.07
N GLY A 180 1.85 -6.64 -8.46
CA GLY A 180 3.14 -6.49 -9.12
C GLY A 180 3.68 -7.82 -9.67
N CYS A 181 3.59 -8.90 -8.88
CA CYS A 181 3.96 -10.24 -9.33
C CYS A 181 3.10 -10.72 -10.50
N LYS A 182 1.78 -10.51 -10.46
CA LYS A 182 0.87 -10.87 -11.56
C LYS A 182 1.10 -10.06 -12.83
N LEU A 183 1.51 -8.80 -12.71
CA LEU A 183 1.85 -7.93 -13.86
C LEU A 183 3.21 -8.27 -14.46
N SER A 184 4.09 -8.91 -13.72
CA SER A 184 5.35 -9.41 -14.23
C SER A 184 5.13 -10.56 -15.20
N TYR A 185 6.12 -10.85 -16.04
CA TYR A 185 6.09 -12.02 -16.90
C TYR A 185 6.72 -13.25 -16.24
N GLY A 186 7.26 -13.12 -15.03
CA GLY A 186 7.94 -14.19 -14.32
C GLY A 186 7.01 -15.15 -13.63
N THR A 187 7.59 -16.24 -13.14
CA THR A 187 6.86 -17.24 -12.36
C THR A 187 6.77 -16.79 -10.90
N MET A 188 5.53 -16.62 -10.40
CA MET A 188 5.29 -16.29 -9.00
C MET A 188 5.19 -17.56 -8.15
N LEU A 189 6.02 -17.66 -7.13
CA LEU A 189 5.94 -18.64 -6.05
C LEU A 189 5.56 -17.94 -4.74
N ARG A 190 4.95 -18.68 -3.81
CA ARG A 190 4.53 -18.13 -2.52
C ARG A 190 4.92 -19.09 -1.41
N TYR A 191 5.44 -18.55 -0.31
CA TYR A 191 5.69 -19.33 0.91
C TYR A 191 4.73 -18.93 2.03
N TYR A 192 4.49 -19.84 2.96
CA TYR A 192 3.67 -19.59 4.14
C TYR A 192 4.30 -18.49 4.99
N HIS A 193 3.44 -17.66 5.58
CA HIS A 193 3.87 -16.49 6.32
C HIS A 193 4.96 -16.80 7.36
N SER A 194 6.08 -16.09 7.23
CA SER A 194 7.25 -16.23 8.12
C SER A 194 7.79 -17.67 8.28
N ASP A 195 7.50 -18.57 7.30
CA ASP A 195 7.99 -19.95 7.27
C ASP A 195 9.24 -20.06 6.38
N MET A 196 10.39 -20.10 7.01
CA MET A 196 11.68 -20.12 6.31
C MET A 196 11.98 -21.51 5.68
N GLU A 197 11.42 -22.58 6.22
CA GLU A 197 11.53 -23.91 5.60
C GLU A 197 10.73 -23.96 4.30
N ASP A 198 9.53 -23.39 4.30
CA ASP A 198 8.74 -23.30 3.07
C ASP A 198 9.38 -22.33 2.06
N LEU A 199 9.95 -21.20 2.50
CA LEU A 199 10.74 -20.31 1.63
C LEU A 199 11.87 -21.09 0.95
N GLU A 200 12.63 -21.88 1.69
CA GLU A 200 13.70 -22.69 1.12
C GLU A 200 13.19 -23.73 0.11
N LYS A 201 12.06 -24.40 0.40
CA LYS A 201 11.40 -25.31 -0.55
C LYS A 201 10.97 -24.60 -1.83
N GLN A 202 10.55 -23.34 -1.77
CA GLN A 202 10.24 -22.57 -2.98
C GLN A 202 11.51 -22.21 -3.77
N LEU A 203 12.58 -21.80 -3.08
CA LEU A 203 13.87 -21.49 -3.71
C LEU A 203 14.45 -22.69 -4.45
N GLN A 204 14.32 -23.90 -3.89
CA GLN A 204 14.76 -25.15 -4.54
C GLN A 204 14.03 -25.46 -5.86
N LYS A 205 12.87 -24.84 -6.13
CA LYS A 205 12.14 -25.00 -7.40
C LYS A 205 12.65 -24.08 -8.51
N VAL A 206 13.47 -23.08 -8.16
CA VAL A 206 14.01 -22.11 -9.11
C VAL A 206 15.17 -22.75 -9.88
N PRO A 207 15.14 -22.80 -11.22
CA PRO A 207 16.26 -23.31 -12.00
C PRO A 207 17.53 -22.47 -11.80
N GLU A 208 18.70 -23.09 -11.81
CA GLU A 208 19.99 -22.41 -11.64
C GLU A 208 20.24 -21.30 -12.69
N SER A 209 19.66 -21.43 -13.87
CA SER A 209 19.77 -20.45 -14.96
C SER A 209 18.78 -19.27 -14.86
N ALA A 210 17.88 -19.27 -13.88
CA ALA A 210 16.84 -18.26 -13.72
C ALA A 210 17.22 -17.20 -12.69
N GLY A 211 16.85 -15.94 -12.93
CA GLY A 211 16.88 -14.90 -11.91
C GLY A 211 15.78 -15.12 -10.87
N CYS A 212 16.06 -14.75 -9.61
CA CYS A 212 15.09 -14.89 -8.53
C CYS A 212 15.06 -13.63 -7.66
N LEU A 213 13.85 -13.10 -7.41
CA LEU A 213 13.59 -12.01 -6.48
C LEU A 213 12.73 -12.52 -5.33
N ILE A 214 13.24 -12.42 -4.09
CA ILE A 214 12.43 -12.61 -2.88
C ILE A 214 11.86 -11.24 -2.50
N VAL A 215 10.54 -11.16 -2.30
CA VAL A 215 9.85 -9.92 -1.88
C VAL A 215 9.10 -10.17 -0.59
N THR A 216 9.33 -9.32 0.41
CA THR A 216 8.64 -9.38 1.70
C THR A 216 8.27 -7.98 2.18
N ASP A 217 7.12 -7.85 2.89
CA ASP A 217 6.92 -6.70 3.76
C ASP A 217 7.99 -6.73 4.86
N GLY A 218 8.53 -5.58 5.23
CA GLY A 218 9.44 -5.47 6.37
C GLY A 218 8.70 -5.54 7.70
N VAL A 219 7.59 -4.80 7.77
CA VAL A 219 6.59 -4.86 8.85
C VAL A 219 5.24 -5.16 8.21
N PHE A 220 4.61 -6.26 8.61
CA PHE A 220 3.33 -6.69 8.06
C PHE A 220 2.17 -5.82 8.56
N SER A 221 1.39 -5.30 7.63
CA SER A 221 0.41 -4.23 7.88
C SER A 221 -0.73 -4.61 8.82
N MET A 222 -1.13 -5.89 8.84
CA MET A 222 -2.26 -6.39 9.63
C MET A 222 -1.81 -6.99 10.94
N GLY A 223 -0.75 -7.80 10.92
CA GLY A 223 -0.20 -8.48 12.09
C GLY A 223 0.73 -7.61 12.94
N GLY A 224 1.35 -6.62 12.33
CA GLY A 224 2.35 -5.78 12.99
C GLY A 224 3.69 -6.47 13.24
N ASP A 225 3.84 -7.72 12.88
CA ASP A 225 5.07 -8.49 13.04
C ASP A 225 6.15 -8.06 12.03
N ILE A 226 7.39 -8.30 12.36
CA ILE A 226 8.57 -7.95 11.57
C ILE A 226 9.02 -9.21 10.80
N ALA A 227 9.37 -9.05 9.53
CA ALA A 227 9.90 -10.13 8.71
C ALA A 227 11.16 -10.75 9.34
N LYS A 228 11.35 -12.04 9.17
CA LYS A 228 12.58 -12.77 9.56
C LYS A 228 13.72 -12.45 8.57
N LEU A 229 14.05 -11.17 8.45
CA LEU A 229 14.96 -10.67 7.42
C LEU A 229 16.36 -11.32 7.47
N PRO A 230 16.97 -11.60 8.64
CA PRO A 230 18.24 -12.29 8.68
C PRO A 230 18.24 -13.67 7.99
N GLU A 231 17.18 -14.45 8.24
CA GLU A 231 17.03 -15.79 7.66
C GLU A 231 16.71 -15.69 6.16
N ILE A 232 15.88 -14.73 5.75
CA ILE A 232 15.56 -14.47 4.34
C ILE A 232 16.84 -14.12 3.57
N VAL A 233 17.67 -13.22 4.11
CA VAL A 233 18.96 -12.82 3.51
C VAL A 233 19.94 -14.00 3.44
N ALA A 234 19.99 -14.83 4.48
CA ALA A 234 20.86 -16.03 4.49
C ALA A 234 20.44 -17.02 3.37
N LEU A 235 19.15 -17.26 3.22
CA LEU A 235 18.60 -18.10 2.16
C LEU A 235 18.82 -17.47 0.78
N ALA A 236 18.61 -16.16 0.63
CA ALA A 236 18.88 -15.46 -0.62
C ALA A 236 20.31 -15.63 -1.07
N LYS A 237 21.27 -15.45 -0.17
CA LYS A 237 22.71 -15.66 -0.45
C LYS A 237 23.02 -17.12 -0.85
N LYS A 238 22.44 -18.08 -0.14
CA LYS A 238 22.63 -19.52 -0.40
C LYS A 238 22.19 -19.91 -1.81
N TYR A 239 21.09 -19.32 -2.29
CA TYR A 239 20.50 -19.65 -3.59
C TYR A 239 20.77 -18.63 -4.70
N GLY A 240 21.53 -17.57 -4.43
CA GLY A 240 21.85 -16.52 -5.40
C GLY A 240 20.65 -15.62 -5.76
N ALA A 241 19.62 -15.56 -4.90
CA ALA A 241 18.45 -14.71 -5.08
C ALA A 241 18.74 -13.26 -4.63
N ARG A 242 17.94 -12.29 -5.15
CA ARG A 242 17.92 -10.90 -4.70
C ARG A 242 16.81 -10.67 -3.71
N VAL A 243 16.96 -9.67 -2.85
CA VAL A 243 15.99 -9.34 -1.79
C VAL A 243 15.42 -7.94 -1.98
N MET A 244 14.10 -7.86 -2.02
CA MET A 244 13.33 -6.62 -1.94
C MET A 244 12.52 -6.59 -0.64
N VAL A 245 12.62 -5.48 0.09
CA VAL A 245 11.83 -5.24 1.31
C VAL A 245 10.87 -4.08 1.05
N ASP A 246 9.58 -4.33 1.24
CA ASP A 246 8.56 -3.29 1.33
C ASP A 246 8.53 -2.75 2.76
N ASP A 247 9.14 -1.61 2.95
CA ASP A 247 9.30 -0.96 4.25
C ASP A 247 8.27 0.16 4.49
N ALA A 248 7.11 0.06 3.83
CA ALA A 248 6.03 1.04 3.98
C ALA A 248 5.56 1.23 5.43
N HIS A 249 5.69 0.22 6.28
CA HIS A 249 5.41 0.25 7.70
C HIS A 249 6.66 0.25 8.58
N GLY A 250 7.85 0.15 8.00
CA GLY A 250 9.14 0.16 8.70
C GLY A 250 9.80 1.55 8.72
N LEU A 251 9.72 2.29 7.62
CA LEU A 251 10.29 3.64 7.50
C LEU A 251 9.67 4.60 8.53
N GLY A 252 10.51 5.26 9.33
CA GLY A 252 10.11 6.15 10.41
C GLY A 252 9.60 5.41 11.66
N VAL A 253 9.60 4.08 11.67
CA VAL A 253 9.02 3.26 12.73
C VAL A 253 10.08 2.45 13.48
N ILE A 254 10.93 1.72 12.76
CA ILE A 254 11.97 0.86 13.32
C ILE A 254 13.33 1.14 12.68
N GLY A 255 14.37 0.56 13.26
CA GLY A 255 15.75 0.74 12.82
C GLY A 255 16.37 2.04 13.34
N GLU A 256 17.67 2.19 13.13
CA GLU A 256 18.43 3.34 13.58
C GLU A 256 17.92 4.62 12.92
N GLY A 257 17.45 5.59 13.70
CA GLY A 257 16.86 6.84 13.19
C GLY A 257 15.60 6.64 12.36
N GLY A 258 14.93 5.47 12.44
CA GLY A 258 13.74 5.17 11.64
C GLY A 258 14.04 4.75 10.21
N ARG A 259 15.24 4.23 9.90
CA ARG A 259 15.62 3.81 8.53
C ARG A 259 14.99 2.49 8.08
N GLY A 260 14.14 1.86 8.88
CA GLY A 260 13.36 0.70 8.50
C GLY A 260 13.98 -0.64 8.87
N THR A 261 13.41 -1.70 8.29
CA THR A 261 13.63 -3.09 8.71
C THR A 261 15.05 -3.57 8.48
N ALA A 262 15.69 -3.22 7.37
CA ALA A 262 17.07 -3.63 7.13
C ALA A 262 18.03 -2.99 8.15
N SER A 263 17.81 -1.73 8.50
CA SER A 263 18.57 -1.03 9.54
C SER A 263 18.33 -1.60 10.94
N TYR A 264 17.11 -2.07 11.20
CA TYR A 264 16.77 -2.73 12.47
C TYR A 264 17.61 -3.97 12.73
N PHE A 265 17.96 -4.71 11.68
CA PHE A 265 18.80 -5.92 11.77
C PHE A 265 20.28 -5.68 11.40
N GLY A 266 20.69 -4.45 11.04
CA GLY A 266 22.05 -4.16 10.57
C GLY A 266 22.36 -4.81 9.21
N LEU A 267 21.37 -4.94 8.34
CA LEU A 267 21.44 -5.63 7.05
C LEU A 267 21.30 -4.68 5.84
N GLU A 268 21.59 -3.39 6.02
CA GLU A 268 21.40 -2.37 4.97
C GLU A 268 22.14 -2.68 3.66
N ASN A 269 23.30 -3.34 3.76
CA ASN A 269 24.09 -3.72 2.59
C ASN A 269 23.68 -5.04 1.95
N GLU A 270 22.81 -5.79 2.60
CA GLU A 270 22.39 -7.14 2.19
C GLU A 270 21.03 -7.17 1.48
N VAL A 271 20.25 -6.11 1.63
CA VAL A 271 18.98 -5.93 0.92
C VAL A 271 19.24 -5.14 -0.36
N ASP A 272 18.85 -5.69 -1.50
CA ASP A 272 19.11 -5.08 -2.82
C ASP A 272 18.20 -3.89 -3.11
N ILE A 273 16.93 -3.99 -2.73
CA ILE A 273 15.88 -3.02 -3.05
C ILE A 273 15.06 -2.69 -1.81
N TYR A 274 14.96 -1.42 -1.48
CA TYR A 274 13.95 -0.91 -0.56
C TYR A 274 12.80 -0.30 -1.33
N MET A 275 11.60 -0.64 -0.95
CA MET A 275 10.38 0.04 -1.34
C MET A 275 9.77 0.70 -0.11
N GLY A 276 9.16 1.86 -0.26
CA GLY A 276 8.40 2.51 0.80
C GLY A 276 7.35 3.46 0.26
N THR A 277 6.59 4.04 1.18
CA THR A 277 5.52 4.99 0.85
C THR A 277 5.66 6.28 1.63
N PHE A 278 5.17 7.38 1.04
CA PHE A 278 5.09 8.67 1.72
C PHE A 278 3.78 8.85 2.51
N SER A 279 2.80 7.94 2.29
CA SER A 279 1.44 8.08 2.84
C SER A 279 1.29 7.67 4.31
N LYS A 280 2.39 7.40 4.99
CA LYS A 280 2.42 6.99 6.39
C LYS A 280 3.33 7.91 7.21
N SER A 281 4.52 7.48 7.60
CA SER A 281 5.46 8.27 8.41
C SER A 281 5.86 9.60 7.77
N LEU A 282 5.93 9.68 6.44
CA LEU A 282 6.27 10.92 5.72
C LEU A 282 5.08 11.82 5.39
N ALA A 283 3.90 11.56 5.94
CA ALA A 283 2.73 12.46 6.00
C ALA A 283 2.28 13.06 4.65
N SER A 284 2.44 12.31 3.55
CA SER A 284 2.18 12.80 2.20
C SER A 284 1.50 11.75 1.32
N LEU A 285 1.62 11.86 0.02
CA LEU A 285 1.22 10.86 -0.97
C LEU A 285 2.38 10.59 -1.92
N GLY A 286 2.59 9.31 -2.24
CA GLY A 286 3.64 8.84 -3.13
C GLY A 286 4.31 7.58 -2.60
N GLY A 287 5.36 7.15 -3.27
CA GLY A 287 6.20 6.05 -2.85
C GLY A 287 7.56 6.12 -3.52
N TYR A 288 8.44 5.20 -3.15
CA TYR A 288 9.79 5.18 -3.68
C TYR A 288 10.33 3.75 -3.82
N MET A 289 11.35 3.63 -4.65
CA MET A 289 12.30 2.53 -4.69
C MET A 289 13.70 3.09 -4.39
N ALA A 290 14.47 2.43 -3.54
CA ALA A 290 15.89 2.74 -3.33
C ALA A 290 16.72 1.50 -3.62
N ALA A 291 17.78 1.64 -4.43
CA ALA A 291 18.65 0.55 -4.88
C ALA A 291 20.00 1.09 -5.37
N SER A 292 20.82 0.21 -5.98
CA SER A 292 22.01 0.65 -6.73
C SER A 292 21.60 1.52 -7.94
N GLU A 293 22.49 2.42 -8.37
CA GLU A 293 22.21 3.32 -9.50
C GLU A 293 21.83 2.55 -10.78
N ARG A 294 22.47 1.42 -11.04
CA ARG A 294 22.17 0.60 -12.23
C ARG A 294 20.77 0.02 -12.21
N VAL A 295 20.31 -0.49 -11.05
CA VAL A 295 18.96 -1.03 -10.87
C VAL A 295 17.94 0.10 -10.95
N ALA A 296 18.18 1.21 -10.29
CA ALA A 296 17.30 2.39 -10.33
C ALA A 296 17.15 2.93 -11.75
N ASN A 297 18.27 3.06 -12.49
CA ASN A 297 18.25 3.52 -13.88
C ASN A 297 17.48 2.57 -14.80
N PHE A 298 17.64 1.26 -14.61
CA PHE A 298 16.85 0.26 -15.35
C PHE A 298 15.35 0.43 -15.11
N VAL A 299 14.94 0.57 -13.84
CA VAL A 299 13.53 0.75 -13.48
C VAL A 299 12.97 2.07 -14.04
N ARG A 300 13.71 3.18 -13.98
CA ARG A 300 13.29 4.47 -14.59
C ARG A 300 12.94 4.34 -16.07
N HIS A 301 13.62 3.47 -16.81
CA HIS A 301 13.44 3.34 -18.26
C HIS A 301 12.56 2.16 -18.71
N ASN A 302 12.18 1.27 -17.79
CA ASN A 302 11.41 0.07 -18.12
C ASN A 302 10.10 -0.07 -17.32
N SER A 303 9.93 0.70 -16.24
CA SER A 303 8.75 0.63 -15.40
C SER A 303 7.56 1.37 -16.04
N ARG A 304 6.59 0.63 -16.55
CA ARG A 304 5.36 1.21 -17.14
C ARG A 304 4.57 2.07 -16.13
N PRO A 305 4.38 1.65 -14.86
CA PRO A 305 3.74 2.50 -13.85
C PRO A 305 4.47 3.81 -13.57
N PHE A 306 5.77 3.88 -13.80
CA PHE A 306 6.54 5.12 -13.68
C PHE A 306 6.44 5.97 -14.95
N ILE A 307 6.65 5.37 -16.13
CA ILE A 307 6.73 6.08 -17.42
C ILE A 307 5.38 6.68 -17.83
N PHE A 308 4.28 5.95 -17.57
CA PHE A 308 2.94 6.28 -18.07
C PHE A 308 2.00 6.86 -17.00
N SER A 309 2.51 7.20 -15.82
CA SER A 309 1.75 7.88 -14.78
C SER A 309 2.23 9.32 -14.59
N ALA A 310 1.30 10.21 -14.26
CA ALA A 310 1.66 11.56 -13.84
C ALA A 310 2.53 11.52 -12.57
N SER A 311 3.43 12.48 -12.45
CA SER A 311 4.29 12.66 -11.28
C SER A 311 3.48 12.99 -10.03
N ILE A 312 4.03 12.70 -8.85
CA ILE A 312 3.47 13.23 -7.60
C ILE A 312 3.40 14.75 -7.66
N THR A 313 2.38 15.31 -7.03
CA THR A 313 2.17 16.76 -7.05
C THR A 313 3.30 17.51 -6.32
N PRO A 314 3.56 18.78 -6.67
CA PRO A 314 4.56 19.59 -6.00
C PRO A 314 4.36 19.63 -4.48
N ALA A 315 3.12 19.79 -4.03
CA ALA A 315 2.79 19.82 -2.60
C ALA A 315 3.10 18.49 -1.92
N SER A 316 2.73 17.35 -2.54
CA SER A 316 3.05 16.03 -1.98
C SER A 316 4.56 15.78 -1.92
N CYS A 317 5.30 16.24 -2.92
CA CYS A 317 6.76 16.14 -2.92
C CYS A 317 7.39 16.97 -1.79
N ALA A 318 6.96 18.23 -1.62
CA ALA A 318 7.46 19.14 -0.59
C ALA A 318 7.15 18.65 0.82
N THR A 319 5.93 18.15 1.04
CA THR A 319 5.53 17.63 2.36
C THR A 319 6.31 16.37 2.73
N ALA A 320 6.52 15.44 1.78
CA ALA A 320 7.35 14.25 2.01
C ALA A 320 8.81 14.62 2.33
N LEU A 321 9.40 15.54 1.57
CA LEU A 321 10.76 16.03 1.79
C LEU A 321 10.91 16.69 3.16
N THR A 322 9.95 17.55 3.53
CA THR A 322 9.99 18.22 4.83
C THR A 322 9.80 17.22 5.98
N ALA A 323 8.92 16.26 5.84
CA ALA A 323 8.75 15.21 6.84
C ALA A 323 10.01 14.35 7.01
N LEU A 324 10.72 14.03 5.92
CA LEU A 324 12.00 13.35 5.97
C LEU A 324 13.05 14.18 6.74
N ARG A 325 13.17 15.46 6.44
CA ARG A 325 14.07 16.41 7.15
C ARG A 325 13.76 16.52 8.64
N ILE A 326 12.48 16.51 9.00
CA ILE A 326 12.08 16.48 10.42
C ILE A 326 12.53 15.18 11.08
N LEU A 327 12.34 14.04 10.43
CA LEU A 327 12.78 12.74 10.95
C LEU A 327 14.31 12.68 11.12
N GLU A 328 15.08 13.20 10.15
CA GLU A 328 16.55 13.26 10.25
C GLU A 328 17.02 14.17 11.38
N ARG A 329 16.36 15.32 11.55
CA ARG A 329 16.69 16.32 12.57
C ARG A 329 16.27 15.89 13.98
N ASP A 330 15.16 15.13 14.10
CA ASP A 330 14.63 14.64 15.38
C ASP A 330 14.51 13.10 15.40
N PRO A 331 15.63 12.41 15.62
CA PRO A 331 15.64 10.94 15.71
C PRO A 331 14.92 10.40 16.97
N SER A 332 14.41 11.28 17.84
CA SER A 332 13.58 10.88 18.98
C SER A 332 12.16 10.51 18.61
N LEU A 333 11.67 10.87 17.41
CA LEU A 333 10.29 10.57 16.97
C LEU A 333 10.00 9.04 16.92
N PRO A 334 10.83 8.19 16.31
CA PRO A 334 10.63 6.75 16.37
C PRO A 334 10.68 6.20 17.80
N LEU A 335 11.54 6.75 18.68
CA LEU A 335 11.64 6.32 20.07
C LEU A 335 10.37 6.70 20.87
N LYS A 336 9.80 7.90 20.64
CA LYS A 336 8.51 8.29 21.21
C LYS A 336 7.39 7.36 20.75
N LEU A 337 7.37 7.03 19.46
CA LEU A 337 6.41 6.08 18.90
C LEU A 337 6.50 4.71 19.57
N GLN A 338 7.72 4.19 19.78
CA GLN A 338 7.95 2.93 20.46
C GLN A 338 7.48 2.97 21.93
N ALA A 339 7.80 4.05 22.65
CA ALA A 339 7.38 4.22 24.04
C ALA A 339 5.84 4.24 24.18
N ILE A 340 5.16 5.00 23.33
CA ILE A 340 3.69 5.08 23.28
C ILE A 340 3.08 3.71 22.95
N SER A 341 3.64 3.01 21.97
CA SER A 341 3.17 1.68 21.58
C SER A 341 3.38 0.64 22.69
N ALA A 342 4.52 0.69 23.37
CA ALA A 342 4.82 -0.19 24.51
C ALA A 342 3.85 0.06 25.68
N ARG A 343 3.52 1.34 25.97
CA ARG A 343 2.51 1.70 26.96
C ARG A 343 1.14 1.13 26.64
N ALA A 344 0.69 1.32 25.39
CA ALA A 344 -0.58 0.80 24.93
C ALA A 344 -0.64 -0.73 25.03
N ARG A 345 0.38 -1.43 24.55
CA ARG A 345 0.51 -2.89 24.61
C ARG A 345 0.44 -3.40 26.06
N LYS A 346 1.24 -2.79 26.94
CA LYS A 346 1.20 -3.12 28.35
C LYS A 346 -0.19 -2.87 28.95
N GLY A 347 -0.80 -1.73 28.67
CA GLY A 347 -2.12 -1.38 29.21
C GLY A 347 -3.22 -2.33 28.77
N LEU A 348 -3.19 -2.84 27.53
CA LEU A 348 -4.12 -3.86 27.01
C LEU A 348 -3.88 -5.21 27.68
N LEU A 349 -2.63 -5.66 27.79
CA LEU A 349 -2.26 -6.94 28.44
C LEU A 349 -2.61 -6.96 29.92
N ASP A 350 -2.32 -5.89 30.66
CA ASP A 350 -2.64 -5.76 32.09
C ASP A 350 -4.16 -5.87 32.35
N ARG A 351 -5.00 -5.60 31.32
CA ARG A 351 -6.45 -5.76 31.40
C ARG A 351 -6.97 -7.07 30.79
N GLY A 352 -6.06 -8.00 30.50
CA GLY A 352 -6.39 -9.34 30.00
C GLY A 352 -6.86 -9.36 28.54
N ILE A 353 -6.65 -8.29 27.77
CA ILE A 353 -7.04 -8.22 26.35
C ILE A 353 -6.04 -9.05 25.54
N ARG A 354 -6.56 -9.94 24.71
CA ARG A 354 -5.75 -10.77 23.82
C ARG A 354 -5.33 -9.99 22.59
N ILE A 355 -4.02 -9.81 22.43
CA ILE A 355 -3.41 -9.13 21.30
C ILE A 355 -2.44 -10.07 20.57
N ARG A 356 -2.21 -9.81 19.26
CA ARG A 356 -1.05 -10.39 18.55
C ARG A 356 0.19 -9.63 19.03
N MET A 357 1.20 -10.37 19.51
CA MET A 357 2.43 -9.76 20.02
C MET A 357 3.28 -9.24 18.87
N SER A 358 3.71 -8.00 18.98
CA SER A 358 4.56 -7.30 18.01
C SER A 358 5.29 -6.17 18.73
N ASP A 359 6.48 -5.81 18.24
CA ASP A 359 7.27 -4.68 18.77
C ASP A 359 7.05 -3.38 17.98
N THR A 360 6.06 -3.38 17.09
CA THR A 360 5.72 -2.23 16.24
C THR A 360 4.53 -1.44 16.80
N PRO A 361 4.20 -0.26 16.26
CA PRO A 361 3.04 0.52 16.69
C PRO A 361 1.70 -0.07 16.24
N ILE A 362 1.69 -1.16 15.51
CA ILE A 362 0.50 -1.90 15.11
C ILE A 362 0.22 -2.94 16.17
N ILE A 363 -0.90 -2.82 16.88
CA ILE A 363 -1.30 -3.74 17.96
C ILE A 363 -2.67 -4.32 17.62
N PRO A 364 -2.71 -5.51 16.99
CA PRO A 364 -3.96 -6.19 16.68
C PRO A 364 -4.60 -6.81 17.90
N ILE A 365 -5.92 -6.61 18.06
CA ILE A 365 -6.73 -7.18 19.15
C ILE A 365 -7.59 -8.30 18.55
N TYR A 366 -7.48 -9.51 19.04
CA TYR A 366 -8.23 -10.66 18.53
C TYR A 366 -9.73 -10.56 18.86
N THR A 367 -10.55 -10.74 17.84
CA THR A 367 -12.01 -10.88 17.93
C THR A 367 -12.49 -12.20 17.35
N TYR A 368 -11.62 -12.87 16.59
CA TYR A 368 -11.72 -14.21 16.03
C TYR A 368 -12.69 -14.38 14.85
N ASP A 369 -13.89 -13.83 14.88
CA ASP A 369 -14.91 -13.98 13.83
C ASP A 369 -15.40 -12.64 13.29
N THR A 370 -16.04 -12.68 12.12
CA THR A 370 -16.48 -11.48 11.39
C THR A 370 -17.57 -10.70 12.14
N GLU A 371 -18.55 -11.39 12.71
CA GLU A 371 -19.70 -10.74 13.38
C GLU A 371 -19.24 -10.01 14.63
N THR A 372 -18.52 -10.69 15.50
CA THR A 372 -17.92 -10.09 16.71
C THR A 372 -17.04 -8.89 16.34
N THR A 373 -16.24 -8.99 15.29
CA THR A 373 -15.34 -7.91 14.86
C THR A 373 -16.12 -6.67 14.45
N LEU A 374 -17.17 -6.82 13.66
CA LEU A 374 -18.01 -5.71 13.19
C LEU A 374 -18.75 -5.04 14.36
N ILE A 375 -19.36 -5.85 15.24
CA ILE A 375 -20.04 -5.35 16.45
C ILE A 375 -19.07 -4.57 17.33
N ARG A 376 -17.88 -5.13 17.61
CA ARG A 376 -16.87 -4.47 18.44
C ARG A 376 -16.34 -3.19 17.83
N ALA A 377 -16.11 -3.17 16.51
CA ALA A 377 -15.71 -1.94 15.81
C ALA A 377 -16.76 -0.83 15.98
N LYS A 378 -18.06 -1.16 15.81
CA LYS A 378 -19.17 -0.23 16.06
C LYS A 378 -19.19 0.25 17.50
N GLN A 379 -19.15 -0.66 18.47
CA GLN A 379 -19.19 -0.33 19.91
C GLN A 379 -18.05 0.61 20.30
N LEU A 380 -16.82 0.36 19.81
CA LEU A 380 -15.67 1.23 20.05
C LEU A 380 -15.85 2.59 19.37
N TYR A 381 -16.34 2.62 18.14
CA TYR A 381 -16.64 3.86 17.43
C TYR A 381 -17.65 4.71 18.21
N GLU A 382 -18.73 4.12 18.71
CA GLU A 382 -19.74 4.81 19.52
C GLU A 382 -19.19 5.28 20.87
N ALA A 383 -18.28 4.51 21.47
CA ALA A 383 -17.60 4.85 22.72
C ALA A 383 -16.47 5.90 22.55
N GLY A 384 -16.18 6.34 21.31
CA GLY A 384 -15.23 7.41 21.06
C GLY A 384 -13.81 6.96 20.64
N VAL A 385 -13.62 5.70 20.24
CA VAL A 385 -12.34 5.18 19.73
C VAL A 385 -12.53 4.61 18.32
N TYR A 386 -11.76 5.13 17.36
CA TYR A 386 -11.75 4.62 16.00
C TYR A 386 -10.65 3.56 15.81
N VAL A 387 -11.04 2.38 15.37
CA VAL A 387 -10.16 1.24 15.04
C VAL A 387 -10.54 0.65 13.67
N ASN A 388 -9.63 -0.08 13.04
CA ASN A 388 -9.90 -0.74 11.76
C ASN A 388 -10.27 -2.22 11.98
N PRO A 389 -11.48 -2.68 11.61
CA PRO A 389 -11.78 -4.10 11.58
C PRO A 389 -11.01 -4.77 10.42
N VAL A 390 -10.37 -5.90 10.71
CA VAL A 390 -9.66 -6.73 9.74
C VAL A 390 -10.39 -8.05 9.60
N LEU A 391 -10.91 -8.28 8.40
CA LEU A 391 -11.80 -9.38 8.04
C LEU A 391 -11.23 -10.16 6.85
N PRO A 392 -11.72 -11.37 6.55
CA PRO A 392 -11.39 -12.04 5.31
C PRO A 392 -11.70 -11.17 4.07
N PRO A 393 -10.84 -11.15 3.05
CA PRO A 393 -9.68 -12.04 2.83
C PRO A 393 -8.36 -11.55 3.44
N ALA A 394 -8.34 -10.45 4.20
CA ALA A 394 -7.13 -9.89 4.79
C ALA A 394 -6.62 -10.70 6.01
N THR A 395 -7.42 -11.61 6.53
CA THR A 395 -7.08 -12.58 7.58
C THR A 395 -7.87 -13.88 7.39
N ALA A 396 -7.51 -14.93 8.10
CA ALA A 396 -8.30 -16.15 8.13
C ALA A 396 -9.68 -15.90 8.82
N PRO A 397 -10.73 -16.62 8.45
CA PRO A 397 -12.07 -16.44 9.04
C PRO A 397 -12.15 -16.59 10.55
N THR A 398 -11.22 -17.34 11.13
CA THR A 398 -11.10 -17.58 12.57
C THR A 398 -10.08 -16.69 13.28
N GLU A 399 -9.48 -15.73 12.56
CA GLU A 399 -8.43 -14.85 13.07
C GLU A 399 -8.77 -13.37 12.81
N CYS A 400 -10.04 -13.03 12.72
CA CYS A 400 -10.48 -11.65 12.61
C CYS A 400 -10.01 -10.83 13.82
N LEU A 401 -9.69 -9.57 13.57
CA LEU A 401 -9.12 -8.70 14.59
C LEU A 401 -9.53 -7.23 14.41
N LEU A 402 -9.37 -6.47 15.48
CA LEU A 402 -9.39 -5.01 15.43
C LEU A 402 -7.93 -4.53 15.39
N ARG A 403 -7.56 -3.87 14.29
CA ARG A 403 -6.23 -3.30 14.14
C ARG A 403 -6.19 -1.93 14.78
N THR A 404 -5.39 -1.79 15.84
CA THR A 404 -5.03 -0.49 16.39
C THR A 404 -3.63 -0.10 15.95
N SER A 405 -3.40 1.19 15.73
CA SER A 405 -2.08 1.75 15.45
C SER A 405 -1.91 3.09 16.15
N TYR A 406 -0.70 3.32 16.61
CA TYR A 406 -0.36 4.46 17.47
C TYR A 406 0.54 5.44 16.71
N MET A 407 0.54 6.69 17.15
CA MET A 407 1.33 7.79 16.58
C MET A 407 2.25 8.37 17.65
N ALA A 408 3.42 8.87 17.25
CA ALA A 408 4.37 9.54 18.15
C ALA A 408 3.79 10.81 18.82
N SER A 409 2.74 11.37 18.24
CA SER A 409 2.00 12.52 18.76
C SER A 409 0.94 12.17 19.80
N HIS A 410 0.60 10.88 20.01
CA HIS A 410 -0.26 10.49 21.13
C HIS A 410 0.39 10.85 22.47
N THR A 411 -0.41 11.38 23.39
CA THR A 411 0.00 11.56 24.78
C THR A 411 -0.24 10.26 25.57
N GLU A 412 0.50 10.08 26.65
CA GLU A 412 0.28 8.95 27.56
C GLU A 412 -1.16 8.93 28.11
N ALA A 413 -1.69 10.08 28.50
CA ALA A 413 -3.06 10.21 28.99
C ALA A 413 -4.10 9.79 27.94
N LEU A 414 -3.90 10.16 26.68
CA LEU A 414 -4.81 9.79 25.59
C LEU A 414 -4.76 8.28 25.30
N VAL A 415 -3.57 7.68 25.40
CA VAL A 415 -3.40 6.22 25.27
C VAL A 415 -4.10 5.49 26.42
N ASP A 416 -3.94 5.97 27.65
CA ASP A 416 -4.60 5.37 28.82
C ASP A 416 -6.13 5.48 28.74
N GLU A 417 -6.66 6.63 28.26
CA GLU A 417 -8.08 6.83 27.96
C GLU A 417 -8.56 5.81 26.94
N ALA A 418 -7.88 5.69 25.80
CA ALA A 418 -8.26 4.76 24.73
C ALA A 418 -8.24 3.30 25.21
N VAL A 419 -7.19 2.90 25.93
CA VAL A 419 -7.05 1.54 26.49
C VAL A 419 -8.15 1.25 27.50
N GLY A 420 -8.53 2.25 28.34
CA GLY A 420 -9.65 2.15 29.25
C GLY A 420 -10.97 1.90 28.51
N ILE A 421 -11.27 2.69 27.50
CA ILE A 421 -12.47 2.54 26.65
C ILE A 421 -12.50 1.15 25.98
N ILE A 422 -11.37 0.73 25.40
CA ILE A 422 -11.26 -0.59 24.77
C ILE A 422 -11.57 -1.70 25.77
N ALA A 423 -11.01 -1.64 26.97
CA ALA A 423 -11.24 -2.64 28.00
C ALA A 423 -12.71 -2.68 28.45
N ASP A 424 -13.29 -1.52 28.69
CA ASP A 424 -14.70 -1.40 29.08
C ASP A 424 -15.65 -1.95 28.02
N VAL A 425 -15.40 -1.68 26.75
CA VAL A 425 -16.19 -2.20 25.64
C VAL A 425 -16.03 -3.72 25.53
N LEU A 426 -14.80 -4.22 25.55
CA LEU A 426 -14.52 -5.64 25.34
C LEU A 426 -14.93 -6.53 26.54
N SER A 427 -15.10 -5.96 27.73
CA SER A 427 -15.61 -6.69 28.91
C SER A 427 -17.11 -6.99 28.86
N LYS A 428 -17.86 -6.29 28.03
CA LYS A 428 -19.33 -6.44 27.86
C LYS A 428 -19.63 -7.47 26.76
N PRO A 429 -20.87 -8.01 26.70
CA PRO A 429 -21.25 -8.87 25.57
C PRO A 429 -21.15 -8.14 24.22
N ALA A 430 -20.81 -8.88 23.16
CA ALA A 430 -20.85 -8.38 21.79
C ALA A 430 -22.28 -8.44 21.27
N THR A 431 -23.06 -7.41 21.51
CA THR A 431 -24.45 -7.27 21.03
C THR A 431 -24.60 -5.99 20.23
N VAL A 432 -25.48 -6.03 19.18
CA VAL A 432 -25.78 -4.86 18.32
C VAL A 432 -26.57 -3.81 19.10
#